data_a9c9506f72eeba8951d4b942750912cb
#
_entry.id   a9c9506f72eeba8951d4b942750912cb
#
_cell.length_a   1.000
_cell.length_b   1.000
_cell.length_c   1.000
_cell.angle_alpha   90.00
_cell.angle_beta   90.00
_cell.angle_gamma   90.00
#
_symmetry.space_group_name_H-M   'P 1'
#
loop_
_entity.id
_entity.type
_entity.pdbx_description
1 polymer ?
#
loop_
_entity_poly.entity_id
_entity_poly.type
_entity_poly.pdbx_seq_one_letter_code
_entity_poly.pdbx_strand_id
1 'polypeptide(L)'
;MAKSRASVYFCQNCGYESSKWMGQCPGCREWNTFVEEKAPELPGGSHACADPKARTVKLGDIEIREEDRISTGMKELDRVLGGGIVPGSLVLVGGDPGIGKSTLLLQVCCNLSHKEGKILYISGEESLKQIRMRADRIGKFGDSLSLLCETNLDTVEQVIRAALELQQQTRKDCDHE
;
A
#
# COMPACT_ATOMS: atom_id res chain seq x y z
N MET A 1 5.67 38.32 -1.63
CA MET A 1 4.42 38.18 -0.86
C MET A 1 4.25 36.70 -0.52
N ALA A 2 4.39 36.32 0.74
CA ALA A 2 4.34 34.93 1.17
C ALA A 2 2.88 34.43 1.06
N LYS A 3 2.63 33.35 0.32
CA LYS A 3 1.35 32.63 0.31
C LYS A 3 1.10 32.06 1.71
N SER A 4 0.00 32.50 2.36
CA SER A 4 -0.45 31.95 3.62
C SER A 4 -0.77 30.47 3.44
N ARG A 5 -0.12 29.60 4.23
CA ARG A 5 -0.41 28.18 4.30
C ARG A 5 -1.85 28.03 4.82
N ALA A 6 -2.68 27.32 4.09
CA ALA A 6 -4.04 27.02 4.51
C ALA A 6 -3.99 25.97 5.61
N SER A 7 -4.31 26.36 6.85
CA SER A 7 -4.53 25.41 7.94
C SER A 7 -5.98 24.92 7.88
N VAL A 8 -6.19 23.64 8.17
CA VAL A 8 -7.51 23.03 8.31
C VAL A 8 -7.69 22.61 9.76
N TYR A 9 -8.87 22.85 10.29
CA TYR A 9 -9.21 22.56 11.68
C TYR A 9 -10.21 21.41 11.73
N PHE A 10 -9.90 20.35 12.48
CA PHE A 10 -10.75 19.17 12.66
C PHE A 10 -11.33 19.09 14.07
N CYS A 11 -12.58 18.74 14.17
CA CYS A 11 -13.20 18.42 15.45
C CYS A 11 -12.80 16.99 15.85
N GLN A 12 -12.11 16.82 16.98
CA GLN A 12 -11.69 15.50 17.49
C GLN A 12 -12.85 14.60 17.87
N ASN A 13 -14.03 15.14 18.13
CA ASN A 13 -15.18 14.37 18.57
C ASN A 13 -16.05 13.84 17.42
N CYS A 14 -16.22 14.59 16.33
CA CYS A 14 -17.12 14.20 15.24
C CYS A 14 -16.51 14.27 13.83
N GLY A 15 -15.23 14.66 13.70
CA GLY A 15 -14.54 14.76 12.41
C GLY A 15 -14.98 15.94 11.52
N TYR A 16 -15.77 16.89 12.06
CA TYR A 16 -16.19 18.06 11.28
C TYR A 16 -14.98 18.93 10.91
N GLU A 17 -14.87 19.29 9.63
CA GLU A 17 -13.77 20.08 9.08
C GLU A 17 -14.15 21.55 8.91
N SER A 18 -13.23 22.47 9.22
CA SER A 18 -13.40 23.90 9.04
C SER A 18 -12.11 24.57 8.60
N SER A 19 -12.22 25.59 7.75
CA SER A 19 -11.09 26.44 7.36
C SER A 19 -10.69 27.46 8.42
N LYS A 20 -11.47 27.55 9.53
CA LYS A 20 -11.24 28.48 10.62
C LYS A 20 -11.47 27.78 11.94
N TRP A 21 -10.67 28.15 12.94
CA TRP A 21 -10.91 27.71 14.31
C TRP A 21 -12.25 28.27 14.85
N MET A 22 -13.03 27.40 15.43
CA MET A 22 -14.31 27.77 16.07
C MET A 22 -14.33 27.21 17.50
N GLY A 23 -14.77 28.03 18.45
CA GLY A 23 -14.85 27.63 19.86
C GLY A 23 -15.85 26.50 20.11
N GLN A 24 -16.93 26.42 19.32
CA GLN A 24 -17.94 25.36 19.39
C GLN A 24 -18.09 24.69 18.03
N CYS A 25 -18.10 23.37 18.01
CA CYS A 25 -18.29 22.60 16.80
C CYS A 25 -19.75 22.65 16.33
N PRO A 26 -20.06 23.04 15.08
CA PRO A 26 -21.43 23.06 14.56
C PRO A 26 -21.99 21.64 14.34
N GLY A 27 -21.13 20.61 14.20
CA GLY A 27 -21.56 19.24 14.01
C GLY A 27 -22.02 18.57 15.31
N CYS A 28 -21.19 18.57 16.35
CA CYS A 28 -21.48 17.90 17.62
C CYS A 28 -21.79 18.84 18.77
N ARG A 29 -21.69 20.19 18.60
CA ARG A 29 -21.92 21.25 19.58
C ARG A 29 -20.99 21.22 20.80
N GLU A 30 -19.93 20.43 20.77
CA GLU A 30 -18.93 20.41 21.83
C GLU A 30 -17.97 21.59 21.70
N TRP A 31 -17.44 22.04 22.88
CA TRP A 31 -16.55 23.17 22.96
C TRP A 31 -15.08 22.76 22.95
N ASN A 32 -14.24 23.61 22.33
CA ASN A 32 -12.78 23.47 22.30
C ASN A 32 -12.29 22.10 21.75
N THR A 33 -13.00 21.54 20.76
CA THR A 33 -12.68 20.24 20.14
C THR A 33 -11.92 20.37 18.82
N PHE A 34 -11.64 21.59 18.35
CA PHE A 34 -10.89 21.81 17.11
C PHE A 34 -9.39 21.75 17.33
N VAL A 35 -8.70 20.94 16.53
CA VAL A 35 -7.25 20.87 16.43
C VAL A 35 -6.82 21.36 15.07
N GLU A 36 -5.77 22.16 15.03
CA GLU A 36 -5.16 22.62 13.80
C GLU A 36 -4.26 21.51 13.23
N GLU A 37 -4.58 21.02 12.05
CA GLU A 37 -3.68 20.24 11.25
C GLU A 37 -3.18 21.07 10.07
N LYS A 38 -1.88 21.06 9.87
CA LYS A 38 -1.29 21.59 8.64
C LYS A 38 -1.81 20.72 7.53
N ALA A 39 -2.56 21.32 6.58
CA ALA A 39 -2.94 20.59 5.38
C ALA A 39 -1.70 19.92 4.80
N PRO A 40 -1.70 18.60 4.60
CA PRO A 40 -0.60 17.95 3.92
C PRO A 40 -0.42 18.70 2.59
N GLU A 41 0.81 19.14 2.31
CA GLU A 41 1.14 19.63 0.98
C GLU A 41 0.95 18.42 0.06
N LEU A 42 -0.25 18.30 -0.50
CA LEU A 42 -0.43 17.44 -1.66
C LEU A 42 0.55 18.00 -2.69
N PRO A 43 1.60 17.27 -3.09
CA PRO A 43 2.38 17.70 -4.21
C PRO A 43 1.37 17.95 -5.31
N GLY A 44 1.36 19.16 -5.87
CA GLY A 44 0.42 19.58 -6.89
C GLY A 44 0.55 18.73 -8.15
N GLY A 45 0.23 17.48 -8.01
CA GLY A 45 -0.08 16.56 -9.06
C GLY A 45 -1.51 16.89 -9.49
N SER A 46 -1.65 17.73 -10.50
CA SER A 46 -2.82 17.69 -11.33
C SER A 46 -3.04 16.23 -11.66
N HIS A 47 -4.10 15.61 -11.11
CA HIS A 47 -4.68 14.43 -11.74
C HIS A 47 -5.15 14.89 -13.13
N ALA A 48 -4.22 15.06 -14.02
CA ALA A 48 -4.47 15.04 -15.43
C ALA A 48 -4.84 13.58 -15.78
N CYS A 49 -6.01 13.16 -15.35
CA CYS A 49 -6.71 12.06 -15.99
C CYS A 49 -7.19 12.56 -17.34
N ALA A 50 -6.28 12.67 -18.26
CA ALA A 50 -6.58 12.61 -19.68
C ALA A 50 -5.25 12.37 -20.38
N ASP A 51 -4.88 11.10 -20.46
CA ASP A 51 -4.07 10.68 -21.59
C ASP A 51 -4.90 10.98 -22.84
N PRO A 52 -4.51 11.94 -23.72
CA PRO A 52 -5.27 12.26 -24.92
C PRO A 52 -5.34 11.07 -25.89
N LYS A 53 -4.76 9.93 -25.53
CA LYS A 53 -4.80 8.66 -26.25
C LYS A 53 -5.69 7.62 -25.57
N ALA A 54 -6.44 7.96 -24.52
CA ALA A 54 -7.40 7.04 -23.91
C ALA A 54 -8.43 6.62 -24.96
N ARG A 55 -8.30 5.40 -25.47
CA ARG A 55 -9.25 4.79 -26.41
C ARG A 55 -10.19 3.89 -25.63
N THR A 56 -11.48 4.04 -25.86
CA THR A 56 -12.47 3.08 -25.38
C THR A 56 -12.29 1.75 -26.14
N VAL A 57 -12.13 0.65 -25.41
CA VAL A 57 -12.03 -0.70 -25.95
C VAL A 57 -13.28 -1.47 -25.52
N LYS A 58 -13.87 -2.27 -26.41
CA LYS A 58 -15.00 -3.13 -26.05
C LYS A 58 -14.49 -4.26 -25.15
N LEU A 59 -15.30 -4.64 -24.17
CA LEU A 59 -14.96 -5.70 -23.23
C LEU A 59 -14.56 -7.03 -23.91
N GLY A 60 -15.24 -7.36 -25.02
CA GLY A 60 -14.97 -8.57 -25.79
C GLY A 60 -13.66 -8.57 -26.58
N ASP A 61 -13.05 -7.39 -26.76
CA ASP A 61 -11.78 -7.23 -27.48
C ASP A 61 -10.56 -7.31 -26.52
N ILE A 62 -10.83 -7.49 -25.21
CA ILE A 62 -9.78 -7.62 -24.19
C ILE A 62 -9.44 -9.11 -24.02
N GLU A 63 -8.28 -9.52 -24.47
CA GLU A 63 -7.74 -10.85 -24.22
C GLU A 63 -7.26 -10.95 -22.77
N ILE A 64 -7.84 -11.87 -22.01
CA ILE A 64 -7.39 -12.23 -20.66
C ILE A 64 -6.57 -13.51 -20.79
N ARG A 65 -5.29 -13.45 -20.41
CA ARG A 65 -4.43 -14.63 -20.33
C ARG A 65 -4.43 -15.14 -18.90
N GLU A 66 -4.68 -16.43 -18.70
CA GLU A 66 -4.61 -17.06 -17.37
C GLU A 66 -3.18 -16.98 -16.78
N GLU A 67 -2.18 -16.82 -17.63
CA GLU A 67 -0.75 -16.69 -17.28
C GLU A 67 -0.43 -15.39 -16.53
N ASP A 68 -1.32 -14.40 -16.54
CA ASP A 68 -1.11 -13.10 -15.89
C ASP A 68 -1.36 -13.13 -14.36
N ARG A 69 -1.58 -14.31 -13.76
CA ARG A 69 -1.83 -14.46 -12.33
C ARG A 69 -0.66 -15.08 -11.58
N ILE A 70 -0.33 -14.50 -10.44
CA ILE A 70 0.72 -15.00 -9.55
C ILE A 70 0.05 -15.86 -8.47
N SER A 71 0.28 -17.17 -8.51
CA SER A 71 -0.20 -18.07 -7.46
C SER A 71 0.47 -17.74 -6.13
N THR A 72 -0.31 -17.61 -5.06
CA THR A 72 0.16 -17.41 -3.69
C THR A 72 0.80 -18.66 -3.10
N GLY A 73 0.67 -19.82 -3.77
CA GLY A 73 1.08 -21.12 -3.25
C GLY A 73 0.08 -21.71 -2.23
N MET A 74 -1.07 -21.08 -2.03
CA MET A 74 -2.14 -21.51 -1.14
C MET A 74 -3.42 -21.70 -1.94
N LYS A 75 -3.83 -22.94 -2.18
CA LYS A 75 -4.97 -23.27 -3.06
C LYS A 75 -6.27 -22.55 -2.71
N GLU A 76 -6.59 -22.45 -1.40
CA GLU A 76 -7.81 -21.79 -0.95
C GLU A 76 -7.74 -20.27 -1.17
N LEU A 77 -6.58 -19.65 -0.94
CA LEU A 77 -6.41 -18.22 -1.18
C LEU A 77 -6.44 -17.93 -2.69
N ASP A 78 -5.77 -18.74 -3.49
CA ASP A 78 -5.82 -18.61 -4.95
C ASP A 78 -7.25 -18.77 -5.48
N ARG A 79 -8.04 -19.70 -4.92
CA ARG A 79 -9.46 -19.86 -5.26
C ARG A 79 -10.28 -18.59 -4.97
N VAL A 80 -10.06 -18.00 -3.80
CA VAL A 80 -10.74 -16.74 -3.40
C VAL A 80 -10.33 -15.57 -4.31
N LEU A 81 -9.06 -15.53 -4.72
CA LEU A 81 -8.52 -14.52 -5.63
C LEU A 81 -8.82 -14.81 -7.12
N GLY A 82 -9.59 -15.87 -7.42
CA GLY A 82 -9.95 -16.22 -8.79
C GLY A 82 -8.79 -16.81 -9.60
N GLY A 83 -7.85 -17.50 -8.95
CA GLY A 83 -6.70 -18.18 -9.56
C GLY A 83 -5.34 -17.59 -9.17
N GLY A 84 -5.29 -16.57 -8.32
CA GLY A 84 -4.06 -15.93 -7.85
C GLY A 84 -4.09 -14.42 -7.90
N ILE A 85 -2.99 -13.79 -7.53
CA ILE A 85 -2.83 -12.33 -7.51
C ILE A 85 -2.66 -11.82 -8.95
N VAL A 86 -3.48 -10.84 -9.32
CA VAL A 86 -3.34 -10.15 -10.61
C VAL A 86 -2.29 -9.04 -10.46
N PRO A 87 -1.26 -8.95 -11.33
CA PRO A 87 -0.31 -7.86 -11.33
C PRO A 87 -1.00 -6.49 -11.35
N GLY A 88 -0.54 -5.56 -10.50
CA GLY A 88 -1.14 -4.23 -10.36
C GLY A 88 -2.43 -4.17 -9.53
N SER A 89 -2.94 -5.32 -9.02
CA SER A 89 -4.09 -5.33 -8.14
C SER A 89 -3.74 -4.95 -6.70
N LEU A 90 -4.72 -4.39 -5.98
CA LEU A 90 -4.67 -4.16 -4.54
C LEU A 90 -5.61 -5.15 -3.85
N VAL A 91 -5.06 -5.93 -2.92
CA VAL A 91 -5.82 -6.91 -2.13
C VAL A 91 -5.88 -6.46 -0.67
N LEU A 92 -7.09 -6.24 -0.15
CA LEU A 92 -7.31 -5.93 1.26
C LEU A 92 -7.65 -7.20 2.04
N VAL A 93 -6.88 -7.49 3.09
CA VAL A 93 -7.13 -8.59 4.02
C VAL A 93 -7.65 -8.02 5.34
N GLY A 94 -8.96 -8.11 5.56
CA GLY A 94 -9.65 -7.66 6.77
C GLY A 94 -9.94 -8.81 7.75
N GLY A 95 -10.25 -8.45 9.01
CA GLY A 95 -10.67 -9.40 10.06
C GLY A 95 -10.26 -8.93 11.46
N ASP A 96 -10.77 -9.60 12.48
CA ASP A 96 -10.54 -9.27 13.89
C ASP A 96 -9.06 -9.34 14.29
N PRO A 97 -8.64 -8.62 15.33
CA PRO A 97 -7.31 -8.77 15.92
C PRO A 97 -7.03 -10.22 16.32
N GLY A 98 -5.82 -10.70 16.03
CA GLY A 98 -5.42 -12.07 16.43
C GLY A 98 -5.89 -13.21 15.51
N ILE A 99 -6.75 -12.96 14.50
CA ILE A 99 -7.26 -14.02 13.60
C ILE A 99 -6.20 -14.63 12.67
N GLY A 100 -5.01 -14.05 12.62
CA GLY A 100 -3.91 -14.58 11.81
C GLY A 100 -3.59 -13.86 10.50
N LYS A 101 -4.13 -12.64 10.26
CA LYS A 101 -3.86 -11.86 9.04
C LYS A 101 -2.38 -11.74 8.71
N SER A 102 -1.58 -11.28 9.67
CA SER A 102 -0.13 -11.10 9.48
C SER A 102 0.61 -12.43 9.25
N THR A 103 0.12 -13.53 9.84
CA THR A 103 0.65 -14.87 9.60
C THR A 103 0.34 -15.34 8.19
N LEU A 104 -0.90 -15.12 7.73
CA LEU A 104 -1.31 -15.43 6.35
C LEU A 104 -0.44 -14.67 5.34
N LEU A 105 -0.29 -13.35 5.53
CA LEU A 105 0.53 -12.52 4.63
C LEU A 105 2.00 -12.97 4.61
N LEU A 106 2.56 -13.29 5.77
CA LEU A 106 3.93 -13.78 5.87
C LEU A 106 4.10 -15.16 5.21
N GLN A 107 3.08 -16.04 5.30
CA GLN A 107 3.06 -17.33 4.59
C GLN A 107 3.02 -17.13 3.07
N VAL A 108 2.23 -16.19 2.56
CA VAL A 108 2.23 -15.82 1.14
C VAL A 108 3.62 -15.33 0.72
N CYS A 109 4.24 -14.44 1.51
CA CYS A 109 5.60 -13.97 1.25
C CYS A 109 6.62 -15.12 1.24
N CYS A 110 6.48 -16.10 2.15
CA CYS A 110 7.32 -17.29 2.17
C CYS A 110 7.20 -18.06 0.84
N ASN A 111 5.98 -18.36 0.42
CA ASN A 111 5.74 -19.12 -0.81
C ASN A 111 6.24 -18.38 -2.05
N LEU A 112 6.05 -17.06 -2.10
CA LEU A 112 6.50 -16.22 -3.22
C LEU A 112 8.02 -16.02 -3.23
N SER A 113 8.68 -16.03 -2.06
CA SER A 113 10.12 -15.78 -1.95
C SER A 113 11.00 -16.83 -2.64
N HIS A 114 10.42 -17.98 -2.98
CA HIS A 114 11.08 -19.05 -3.75
C HIS A 114 10.86 -18.94 -5.26
N LYS A 115 10.09 -17.95 -5.70
CA LYS A 115 9.84 -17.65 -7.11
C LYS A 115 10.69 -16.46 -7.56
N GLU A 116 10.74 -16.25 -8.87
CA GLU A 116 11.34 -15.04 -9.42
C GLU A 116 10.55 -13.81 -9.04
N GLY A 117 11.23 -12.80 -8.50
CA GLY A 117 10.64 -11.53 -8.11
C GLY A 117 11.12 -11.04 -6.74
N LYS A 118 11.08 -9.74 -6.54
CA LYS A 118 11.44 -9.11 -5.25
C LYS A 118 10.17 -8.89 -4.43
N ILE A 119 10.23 -9.21 -3.16
CA ILE A 119 9.14 -9.06 -2.20
C ILE A 119 9.56 -8.05 -1.15
N LEU A 120 8.71 -7.07 -0.88
CA LEU A 120 8.88 -6.13 0.22
C LEU A 120 7.72 -6.32 1.21
N TYR A 121 8.05 -6.76 2.42
CA TYR A 121 7.10 -6.84 3.53
C TYR A 121 7.29 -5.65 4.46
N ILE A 122 6.23 -4.86 4.62
CA ILE A 122 6.23 -3.64 5.45
C ILE A 122 5.35 -3.87 6.67
N SER A 123 5.86 -3.54 7.85
CA SER A 123 5.11 -3.60 9.11
C SER A 123 5.21 -2.29 9.86
N GLY A 124 4.06 -1.74 10.28
CA GLY A 124 3.98 -0.58 11.18
C GLY A 124 3.78 -0.95 12.65
N GLU A 125 3.54 -2.24 12.96
CA GLU A 125 3.21 -2.67 14.32
C GLU A 125 4.30 -3.55 14.95
N GLU A 126 5.00 -4.37 14.15
CA GLU A 126 5.94 -5.37 14.64
C GLU A 126 7.38 -5.01 14.33
N SER A 127 8.27 -5.30 15.27
CA SER A 127 9.71 -5.16 15.06
C SER A 127 10.26 -6.27 14.15
N LEU A 128 11.39 -6.01 13.49
CA LEU A 128 12.08 -7.00 12.65
C LEU A 128 12.34 -8.32 13.39
N LYS A 129 12.66 -8.27 14.69
CA LYS A 129 12.90 -9.44 15.51
C LYS A 129 11.63 -10.27 15.72
N GLN A 130 10.48 -9.64 15.95
CA GLN A 130 9.19 -10.33 16.10
C GLN A 130 8.77 -10.99 14.79
N ILE A 131 8.92 -10.28 13.67
CA ILE A 131 8.64 -10.84 12.34
C ILE A 131 9.55 -12.03 12.08
N ARG A 132 10.85 -11.93 12.39
CA ARG A 132 11.82 -13.03 12.22
C ARG A 132 11.44 -14.25 13.04
N MET A 133 11.10 -14.09 14.32
CA MET A 133 10.66 -15.21 15.19
C MET A 133 9.39 -15.88 14.66
N ARG A 134 8.48 -15.14 14.03
CA ARG A 134 7.29 -15.70 13.40
C ARG A 134 7.66 -16.41 12.10
N ALA A 135 8.50 -15.84 11.29
CA ALA A 135 9.00 -16.42 10.05
C ALA A 135 9.65 -17.79 10.27
N ASP A 136 10.47 -17.92 11.31
CA ASP A 136 11.14 -19.19 11.64
C ASP A 136 10.16 -20.34 11.98
N ARG A 137 8.91 -20.02 12.36
CA ARG A 137 7.84 -21.01 12.60
C ARG A 137 7.09 -21.40 11.31
N ILE A 138 7.10 -20.52 10.32
CA ILE A 138 6.38 -20.72 9.05
C ILE A 138 7.21 -21.62 8.13
N GLY A 139 8.51 -21.34 8.03
CA GLY A 139 9.39 -22.11 7.16
C GLY A 139 10.65 -21.35 6.75
N LYS A 140 11.31 -21.87 5.73
CA LYS A 140 12.47 -21.22 5.12
C LYS A 140 11.99 -20.20 4.09
N PHE A 141 12.59 -19.04 4.09
CA PHE A 141 12.33 -17.98 3.12
C PHE A 141 13.48 -17.90 2.13
N GLY A 142 13.16 -17.56 0.88
CA GLY A 142 14.15 -17.25 -0.13
C GLY A 142 14.77 -15.86 0.08
N ASP A 143 15.86 -15.59 -0.63
CA ASP A 143 16.64 -14.34 -0.49
C ASP A 143 15.93 -13.12 -1.13
N SER A 144 14.83 -13.33 -1.82
CA SER A 144 14.08 -12.26 -2.50
C SER A 144 13.18 -11.43 -1.57
N LEU A 145 13.04 -11.81 -0.27
CA LEU A 145 12.21 -11.12 0.70
C LEU A 145 13.01 -10.07 1.47
N SER A 146 12.58 -8.82 1.36
CA SER A 146 13.06 -7.69 2.16
C SER A 146 12.01 -7.26 3.19
N LEU A 147 12.45 -6.84 4.37
CA LEU A 147 11.58 -6.39 5.46
C LEU A 147 11.84 -4.90 5.76
N LEU A 148 10.76 -4.15 5.97
CA LEU A 148 10.79 -2.77 6.44
C LEU A 148 9.85 -2.63 7.64
N CYS A 149 10.36 -2.07 8.75
CA CYS A 149 9.54 -1.70 9.91
C CYS A 149 9.51 -0.18 9.98
N GLU A 150 8.40 0.42 9.55
CA GLU A 150 8.22 1.86 9.48
C GLU A 150 6.75 2.22 9.58
N THR A 151 6.45 3.30 10.31
CA THR A 151 5.09 3.84 10.48
C THR A 151 4.84 5.11 9.68
N ASN A 152 5.91 5.80 9.29
CA ASN A 152 5.82 7.01 8.49
C ASN A 152 5.58 6.65 7.02
N LEU A 153 4.42 7.02 6.50
CA LEU A 153 4.02 6.70 5.13
C LEU A 153 4.90 7.38 4.07
N ASP A 154 5.43 8.57 4.34
CA ASP A 154 6.33 9.27 3.41
C ASP A 154 7.64 8.48 3.23
N THR A 155 8.16 7.94 4.33
CA THR A 155 9.36 7.08 4.31
C THR A 155 9.07 5.77 3.57
N VAL A 156 7.91 5.16 3.82
CA VAL A 156 7.46 3.94 3.11
C VAL A 156 7.37 4.19 1.61
N GLU A 157 6.76 5.29 1.19
CA GLU A 157 6.63 5.66 -0.21
C GLU A 157 8.01 5.84 -0.88
N GLN A 158 8.93 6.54 -0.22
CA GLN A 158 10.29 6.73 -0.74
C GLN A 158 11.03 5.40 -0.96
N VAL A 159 10.92 4.46 0.01
CA VAL A 159 11.56 3.14 -0.11
C VAL A 159 10.94 2.34 -1.25
N ILE A 160 9.61 2.37 -1.42
CA ILE A 160 8.93 1.68 -2.52
C ILE A 160 9.37 2.26 -3.87
N ARG A 161 9.42 3.59 -4.02
CA ARG A 161 9.86 4.25 -5.25
C ARG A 161 11.31 3.88 -5.60
N ALA A 162 12.22 3.95 -4.64
CA ALA A 162 13.61 3.55 -4.84
C ALA A 162 13.75 2.08 -5.26
N ALA A 163 12.97 1.17 -4.66
CA ALA A 163 12.95 -0.24 -5.03
C ALA A 163 12.47 -0.48 -6.47
N LEU A 164 11.46 0.26 -6.91
CA LEU A 164 10.93 0.19 -8.28
C LEU A 164 11.92 0.73 -9.32
N GLU A 165 12.61 1.83 -9.03
CA GLU A 165 13.63 2.42 -9.90
C GLU A 165 14.81 1.44 -10.12
N LEU A 166 15.28 0.80 -9.06
CA LEU A 166 16.33 -0.23 -9.14
C LEU A 166 15.90 -1.42 -10.01
N GLN A 167 14.64 -1.83 -9.95
CA GLN A 167 14.13 -2.91 -10.80
C GLN A 167 14.07 -2.52 -12.28
N GLN A 168 13.72 -1.28 -12.58
CA GLN A 168 13.68 -0.77 -13.95
C GLN A 168 15.08 -0.66 -14.57
N GLN A 169 16.08 -0.29 -13.79
CA GLN A 169 17.47 -0.25 -14.23
C GLN A 169 18.00 -1.65 -14.55
N THR A 170 17.78 -2.63 -13.67
CA THR A 170 18.23 -4.02 -13.88
C THR A 170 17.61 -4.64 -15.14
N ARG A 171 16.34 -4.31 -15.46
CA ARG A 171 15.71 -4.79 -16.71
C ARG A 171 16.31 -4.19 -17.96
N LYS A 172 16.65 -2.91 -17.95
CA LYS A 172 17.28 -2.24 -19.10
C LYS A 172 18.68 -2.77 -19.40
N ASP A 173 19.42 -3.16 -18.36
CA ASP A 173 20.77 -3.69 -18.51
C ASP A 173 20.75 -5.12 -19.10
N CYS A 174 19.69 -5.90 -18.83
CA CYS A 174 19.50 -7.25 -19.41
C CYS A 174 19.02 -7.23 -20.88
N ASP A 175 18.34 -6.16 -21.32
CA ASP A 175 17.87 -6.05 -22.71
C ASP A 175 18.96 -5.56 -23.68
N HIS A 176 20.17 -5.26 -23.19
CA HIS A 176 21.31 -4.78 -23.96
C HIS A 176 22.46 -5.81 -24.12
N GLU A 177 22.29 -7.03 -23.65
CA GLU A 177 23.18 -8.18 -23.92
C GLU A 177 22.54 -9.13 -24.97
#